data_318b136d8f8775b8ea3bccee7fa0c783
#
_entry.id   318b136d8f8775b8ea3bccee7fa0c783
#
_cell.length_a   1.000
_cell.length_b   1.000
_cell.length_c   1.000
_cell.angle_alpha   90.00
_cell.angle_beta   90.00
_cell.angle_gamma   90.00
#
_symmetry.space_group_name_H-M   'P 1'
#
loop_
_entity.id
_entity.type
_entity.pdbx_description
1 polymer ?
#
loop_
_entity_poly.entity_id
_entity_poly.type
_entity_poly.pdbx_seq_one_letter_code
_entity_poly.pdbx_strand_id
1 'polypeptide(L)'
;MLNFFRFLVLTIILLGSVKLFAQPQDVQEVNPEFQKMDINQDGLVVVSEMQAYQAQTFQELDKDRNKHIDSKELKSDQTNVYGQADKNQDGKITQDESRSQFNEYFKQMDKNQDGKISEAEYTDYWKLIYKF
;
A
#
# COMPACT_ATOMS: atom_id res chain seq x y z
N MET A 1 -11.46 5.39 30.87
CA MET A 1 -12.13 6.72 30.90
C MET A 1 -12.44 7.12 29.47
N LEU A 2 -13.72 7.21 29.22
CA LEU A 2 -14.34 7.33 27.92
C LEU A 2 -14.49 8.83 27.60
N ASN A 3 -13.81 9.36 26.61
CA ASN A 3 -14.03 10.75 26.20
C ASN A 3 -14.82 10.80 24.91
N PHE A 4 -16.11 11.05 25.10
CA PHE A 4 -17.09 11.42 24.11
C PHE A 4 -16.78 12.82 23.56
N PHE A 5 -16.52 12.95 22.29
CA PHE A 5 -16.73 14.21 21.57
C PHE A 5 -18.08 14.18 20.89
N ARG A 6 -19.08 14.72 21.61
CA ARG A 6 -20.37 15.09 21.02
C ARG A 6 -20.21 16.46 20.35
N PHE A 7 -20.25 16.49 19.05
CA PHE A 7 -20.50 17.74 18.33
C PHE A 7 -21.98 18.07 18.32
N LEU A 8 -22.27 19.18 18.96
CA LEU A 8 -23.58 19.81 19.05
C LEU A 8 -23.93 20.40 17.68
N VAL A 9 -24.95 19.85 17.01
CA VAL A 9 -25.53 20.45 15.82
C VAL A 9 -26.53 21.51 16.25
N LEU A 10 -26.16 22.76 16.06
CA LEU A 10 -27.04 23.90 16.26
C LEU A 10 -27.91 24.06 15.01
N THR A 11 -29.20 23.76 15.13
CA THR A 11 -30.20 23.97 14.10
C THR A 11 -30.51 25.45 13.95
N ILE A 12 -30.14 26.06 12.84
CA ILE A 12 -30.74 27.36 12.39
C ILE A 12 -31.61 27.05 11.21
N ILE A 13 -32.92 27.14 11.44
CA ILE A 13 -33.93 27.14 10.39
C ILE A 13 -34.04 28.56 9.85
N LEU A 14 -33.65 28.80 8.61
CA LEU A 14 -34.04 29.97 7.86
C LEU A 14 -34.44 29.53 6.43
N LEU A 15 -35.66 29.94 6.09
CA LEU A 15 -36.32 29.66 4.81
C LEU A 15 -35.50 30.14 3.61
N GLY A 16 -35.38 29.27 2.62
CA GLY A 16 -35.00 29.70 1.28
C GLY A 16 -33.85 28.90 0.70
N SER A 17 -34.17 28.03 -0.26
CA SER A 17 -33.26 27.25 -1.12
C SER A 17 -32.69 25.98 -0.48
N VAL A 18 -33.29 24.87 -0.84
CA VAL A 18 -32.75 23.54 -0.59
C VAL A 18 -31.42 23.44 -1.32
N LYS A 19 -30.33 23.78 -0.63
CA LYS A 19 -29.01 23.31 -1.01
C LYS A 19 -28.97 21.82 -0.65
N LEU A 20 -28.92 21.02 -1.69
CA LEU A 20 -28.60 19.62 -1.59
C LEU A 20 -27.29 19.53 -0.76
N PHE A 21 -27.40 19.22 0.51
CA PHE A 21 -26.23 18.87 1.30
C PHE A 21 -25.66 17.59 0.66
N ALA A 22 -24.54 17.73 -0.03
CA ALA A 22 -23.73 16.59 -0.34
C ALA A 22 -23.54 15.84 0.97
N GLN A 23 -23.98 14.59 1.01
CA GLN A 23 -23.65 13.69 2.11
C GLN A 23 -22.14 13.73 2.28
N PRO A 24 -21.61 13.63 3.53
CA PRO A 24 -20.20 13.39 3.69
C PRO A 24 -19.90 12.16 2.84
N GLN A 25 -19.14 12.34 1.78
CA GLN A 25 -18.56 11.20 1.08
C GLN A 25 -17.72 10.50 2.16
N ASP A 26 -18.02 9.24 2.38
CA ASP A 26 -17.18 8.36 3.16
C ASP A 26 -15.81 8.46 2.48
N VAL A 27 -14.94 9.29 3.04
CA VAL A 27 -13.57 9.42 2.56
C VAL A 27 -12.94 8.12 2.99
N GLN A 28 -13.02 7.13 2.11
CA GLN A 28 -12.33 5.87 2.26
C GLN A 28 -10.85 6.26 2.37
N GLU A 29 -10.30 6.10 3.57
CA GLU A 29 -8.91 6.44 3.85
C GLU A 29 -8.06 5.51 2.98
N VAL A 30 -7.51 6.05 1.89
CA VAL A 30 -6.72 5.30 0.92
C VAL A 30 -5.49 4.74 1.65
N ASN A 31 -5.19 3.47 1.43
CA ASN A 31 -4.07 2.82 2.08
C ASN A 31 -2.76 3.57 1.78
N PRO A 32 -2.00 4.04 2.79
CA PRO A 32 -0.80 4.84 2.58
C PRO A 32 0.27 4.14 1.74
N GLU A 33 0.37 2.82 1.83
CA GLU A 33 1.34 2.07 1.02
C GLU A 33 0.89 1.97 -0.44
N PHE A 34 -0.42 1.84 -0.68
CA PHE A 34 -0.98 1.90 -2.03
C PHE A 34 -0.70 3.26 -2.68
N GLN A 35 -0.89 4.36 -1.94
CA GLN A 35 -0.59 5.71 -2.43
C GLN A 35 0.88 5.91 -2.82
N LYS A 36 1.81 5.26 -2.13
CA LYS A 36 3.23 5.32 -2.49
C LYS A 36 3.55 4.60 -3.79
N MET A 37 2.79 3.55 -4.10
CA MET A 37 2.93 2.78 -5.34
C MET A 37 2.25 3.46 -6.52
N ASP A 38 1.08 4.09 -6.31
CA ASP A 38 0.34 4.87 -7.30
C ASP A 38 1.02 6.24 -7.53
N ILE A 39 2.08 6.22 -8.34
CA ILE A 39 2.96 7.38 -8.54
C ILE A 39 2.24 8.49 -9.32
N ASN A 40 1.39 8.11 -10.28
CA ASN A 40 0.65 9.05 -11.12
C ASN A 40 -0.68 9.50 -10.49
N GLN A 41 -1.08 8.88 -9.37
CA GLN A 41 -2.29 9.17 -8.60
C GLN A 41 -3.59 8.99 -9.41
N ASP A 42 -3.62 7.97 -10.27
CA ASP A 42 -4.82 7.65 -11.07
C ASP A 42 -5.73 6.61 -10.37
N GLY A 43 -5.37 6.17 -9.17
CA GLY A 43 -6.10 5.17 -8.37
C GLY A 43 -5.82 3.73 -8.76
N LEU A 44 -4.84 3.50 -9.63
CA LEU A 44 -4.44 2.18 -10.11
C LEU A 44 -2.91 2.05 -10.08
N VAL A 45 -2.41 0.88 -9.75
CA VAL A 45 -0.97 0.59 -9.80
C VAL A 45 -0.68 -0.33 -10.98
N VAL A 46 0.13 0.15 -11.93
CA VAL A 46 0.62 -0.67 -13.06
C VAL A 46 1.99 -1.27 -12.75
N VAL A 47 2.41 -2.24 -13.57
CA VAL A 47 3.69 -2.95 -13.38
C VAL A 47 4.88 -2.00 -13.25
N SER A 48 4.93 -0.93 -14.07
CA SER A 48 6.02 0.05 -14.03
C SER A 48 6.09 0.81 -12.70
N GLU A 49 4.96 1.15 -12.11
CA GLU A 49 4.88 1.81 -10.81
C GLU A 49 5.29 0.87 -9.67
N MET A 50 4.81 -0.38 -9.72
CA MET A 50 5.24 -1.41 -8.77
C MET A 50 6.77 -1.64 -8.83
N GLN A 51 7.35 -1.65 -10.03
CA GLN A 51 8.80 -1.78 -10.20
C GLN A 51 9.57 -0.56 -9.69
N ALA A 52 9.05 0.65 -9.91
CA ALA A 52 9.65 1.87 -9.38
C ALA A 52 9.62 1.89 -7.85
N TYR A 53 8.48 1.52 -7.26
CA TYR A 53 8.34 1.37 -5.80
C TYR A 53 9.31 0.31 -5.25
N GLN A 54 9.43 -0.85 -5.91
CA GLN A 54 10.39 -1.89 -5.54
C GLN A 54 11.84 -1.38 -5.55
N ALA A 55 12.23 -0.66 -6.60
CA ALA A 55 13.58 -0.12 -6.71
C ALA A 55 13.89 0.90 -5.60
N GLN A 56 12.92 1.74 -5.27
CA GLN A 56 13.05 2.71 -4.18
C GLN A 56 13.18 2.01 -2.83
N THR A 57 12.27 1.11 -2.50
CA THR A 57 12.29 0.36 -1.22
C THR A 57 13.57 -0.45 -1.06
N PHE A 58 14.05 -1.06 -2.14
CA PHE A 58 15.33 -1.77 -2.11
C PHE A 58 16.49 -0.84 -1.74
N GLN A 59 16.58 0.34 -2.36
CA GLN A 59 17.61 1.33 -2.03
C GLN A 59 17.52 1.88 -0.61
N GLU A 60 16.30 2.00 -0.08
CA GLU A 60 16.08 2.47 1.30
C GLU A 60 16.53 1.43 2.33
N LEU A 61 16.43 0.16 2.01
CA LEU A 61 16.84 -0.95 2.89
C LEU A 61 18.31 -1.31 2.75
N ASP A 62 18.88 -1.28 1.55
CA ASP A 62 20.31 -1.48 1.28
C ASP A 62 21.14 -0.26 1.74
N LYS A 63 21.33 -0.14 3.04
CA LYS A 63 21.94 1.04 3.68
C LYS A 63 23.44 1.13 3.45
N ASP A 64 24.11 -0.01 3.37
CA ASP A 64 25.55 -0.09 3.10
C ASP A 64 25.88 -0.09 1.61
N ARG A 65 24.83 -0.13 0.75
CA ARG A 65 24.92 -0.09 -0.71
C ARG A 65 25.73 -1.23 -1.32
N ASN A 66 25.64 -2.40 -0.70
CA ASN A 66 26.33 -3.60 -1.17
C ASN A 66 25.53 -4.38 -2.24
N LYS A 67 24.35 -3.86 -2.67
CA LYS A 67 23.43 -4.38 -3.69
C LYS A 67 22.69 -5.64 -3.26
N HIS A 68 22.60 -5.89 -1.99
CA HIS A 68 21.73 -6.90 -1.39
C HIS A 68 21.24 -6.43 -0.03
N ILE A 69 20.11 -6.95 0.41
CA ILE A 69 19.54 -6.67 1.72
C ILE A 69 19.86 -7.86 2.61
N ASP A 70 20.56 -7.63 3.71
CA ASP A 70 20.89 -8.68 4.68
C ASP A 70 19.89 -8.71 5.85
N SER A 71 20.05 -9.70 6.74
CA SER A 71 19.16 -9.87 7.89
C SER A 71 19.18 -8.71 8.90
N LYS A 72 20.22 -7.87 8.91
CA LYS A 72 20.29 -6.69 9.78
C LYS A 72 19.47 -5.54 9.19
N GLU A 73 19.52 -5.41 7.88
CA GLU A 73 18.77 -4.41 7.13
C GLU A 73 17.29 -4.73 7.09
N LEU A 74 16.93 -6.02 6.95
CA LEU A 74 15.54 -6.49 7.04
C LEU A 74 14.87 -6.21 8.38
N LYS A 75 15.62 -6.12 9.48
CA LYS A 75 15.04 -5.74 10.78
C LYS A 75 14.44 -4.33 10.78
N SER A 76 14.80 -3.51 9.84
CA SER A 76 14.22 -2.18 9.64
C SER A 76 13.00 -2.19 8.71
N ASP A 77 12.71 -3.31 8.03
CA ASP A 77 11.53 -3.45 7.20
C ASP A 77 10.28 -3.65 8.07
N GLN A 78 9.47 -2.63 8.15
CA GLN A 78 8.21 -2.66 8.89
C GLN A 78 7.06 -3.24 8.06
N THR A 79 7.25 -3.38 6.75
CA THR A 79 6.21 -3.84 5.82
C THR A 79 6.16 -5.35 5.66
N ASN A 80 7.22 -6.04 6.06
CA ASN A 80 7.42 -7.49 5.87
C ASN A 80 7.28 -7.97 4.40
N VAL A 81 7.40 -7.04 3.45
CA VAL A 81 7.27 -7.31 2.01
C VAL A 81 8.37 -8.26 1.53
N TYR A 82 9.53 -8.22 2.16
CA TYR A 82 10.69 -9.02 1.80
C TYR A 82 10.79 -10.37 2.51
N GLY A 83 9.83 -10.72 3.39
CA GLY A 83 9.91 -11.94 4.20
C GLY A 83 9.98 -13.27 3.42
N GLN A 84 9.66 -13.26 2.13
CA GLN A 84 9.72 -14.42 1.24
C GLN A 84 10.61 -14.19 0.00
N ALA A 85 11.38 -13.10 0.00
CA ALA A 85 12.16 -12.72 -1.17
C ALA A 85 13.44 -13.54 -1.34
N ASP A 86 14.04 -14.00 -0.24
CA ASP A 86 15.23 -14.87 -0.27
C ASP A 86 14.87 -16.27 -0.79
N LYS A 87 14.90 -16.43 -2.12
CA LYS A 87 14.48 -17.66 -2.80
C LYS A 87 15.53 -18.76 -2.71
N ASN A 88 16.81 -18.39 -2.69
CA ASN A 88 17.92 -19.33 -2.64
C ASN A 88 18.34 -19.69 -1.20
N GLN A 89 17.78 -18.99 -0.18
CA GLN A 89 18.03 -19.18 1.24
C GLN A 89 19.50 -18.96 1.63
N ASP A 90 20.18 -18.02 0.97
CA ASP A 90 21.56 -17.67 1.31
C ASP A 90 21.67 -16.58 2.39
N GLY A 91 20.54 -16.11 2.90
CA GLY A 91 20.44 -15.07 3.94
C GLY A 91 20.59 -13.65 3.42
N LYS A 92 20.50 -13.47 2.10
CA LYS A 92 20.56 -12.19 1.43
C LYS A 92 19.42 -12.07 0.42
N ILE A 93 19.00 -10.87 0.15
CA ILE A 93 18.02 -10.59 -0.89
C ILE A 93 18.70 -9.75 -1.95
N THR A 94 18.89 -10.30 -3.12
CA THR A 94 19.43 -9.62 -4.27
C THR A 94 18.36 -8.76 -4.93
N GLN A 95 18.77 -7.84 -5.80
CA GLN A 95 17.83 -7.01 -6.57
C GLN A 95 16.93 -7.85 -7.48
N ASP A 96 17.42 -8.96 -8.01
CA ASP A 96 16.64 -9.86 -8.86
C ASP A 96 15.60 -10.65 -8.05
N GLU A 97 15.96 -11.11 -6.86
CA GLU A 97 15.03 -11.77 -5.93
C GLU A 97 13.93 -10.81 -5.47
N SER A 98 14.31 -9.58 -5.11
CA SER A 98 13.37 -8.52 -4.79
C SER A 98 12.40 -8.26 -5.94
N ARG A 99 12.92 -8.07 -7.16
CA ARG A 99 12.08 -7.86 -8.36
C ARG A 99 11.16 -9.04 -8.64
N SER A 100 11.66 -10.25 -8.49
CA SER A 100 10.87 -11.47 -8.67
C SER A 100 9.71 -11.53 -7.68
N GLN A 101 9.97 -11.19 -6.40
CA GLN A 101 8.95 -11.16 -5.36
C GLN A 101 7.84 -10.13 -5.66
N PHE A 102 8.21 -8.92 -6.06
CA PHE A 102 7.22 -7.89 -6.42
C PHE A 102 6.40 -8.26 -7.65
N ASN A 103 7.00 -8.91 -8.65
CA ASN A 103 6.26 -9.43 -9.80
C ASN A 103 5.27 -10.54 -9.40
N GLU A 104 5.60 -11.37 -8.43
CA GLU A 104 4.68 -12.37 -7.88
C GLU A 104 3.52 -11.70 -7.12
N TYR A 105 3.81 -10.69 -6.30
CA TYR A 105 2.77 -9.91 -5.63
C TYR A 105 1.82 -9.25 -6.63
N PHE A 106 2.35 -8.63 -7.68
CA PHE A 106 1.53 -8.03 -8.73
C PHE A 106 0.55 -9.03 -9.31
N LYS A 107 1.03 -10.22 -9.72
CA LYS A 107 0.19 -11.28 -10.29
C LYS A 107 -0.86 -11.82 -9.32
N GLN A 108 -0.56 -11.82 -8.02
CA GLN A 108 -1.49 -12.32 -7.02
C GLN A 108 -2.55 -11.27 -6.64
N MET A 109 -2.21 -10.00 -6.72
CA MET A 109 -3.12 -8.88 -6.46
C MET A 109 -4.05 -8.63 -7.65
N ASP A 110 -3.53 -8.67 -8.89
CA ASP A 110 -4.29 -8.49 -10.13
C ASP A 110 -5.20 -9.71 -10.38
N LYS A 111 -6.31 -9.75 -9.66
CA LYS A 111 -7.25 -10.88 -9.71
C LYS A 111 -8.08 -10.92 -10.98
N ASN A 112 -8.41 -9.76 -11.52
CA ASN A 112 -9.19 -9.63 -12.74
C ASN A 112 -8.34 -9.76 -14.01
N GLN A 113 -6.99 -9.76 -13.85
CA GLN A 113 -5.99 -9.90 -14.92
C GLN A 113 -6.08 -8.78 -15.98
N ASP A 114 -6.42 -7.56 -15.54
CA ASP A 114 -6.46 -6.39 -16.42
C ASP A 114 -5.11 -5.66 -16.55
N GLY A 115 -4.07 -6.15 -15.86
CA GLY A 115 -2.72 -5.59 -15.87
C GLY A 115 -2.55 -4.39 -14.93
N LYS A 116 -3.48 -4.19 -14.01
CA LYS A 116 -3.49 -3.11 -13.02
C LYS A 116 -3.91 -3.66 -11.67
N ILE A 117 -3.55 -2.94 -10.61
CA ILE A 117 -4.01 -3.24 -9.25
C ILE A 117 -4.83 -2.04 -8.79
N SER A 118 -6.10 -2.26 -8.48
CA SER A 118 -6.95 -1.31 -7.78
C SER A 118 -6.67 -1.32 -6.27
N GLU A 119 -7.06 -0.27 -5.57
CA GLU A 119 -6.95 -0.25 -4.10
C GLU A 119 -7.73 -1.39 -3.44
N ALA A 120 -8.87 -1.78 -4.02
CA ALA A 120 -9.65 -2.91 -3.54
C ALA A 120 -8.88 -4.22 -3.64
N GLU A 121 -8.25 -4.51 -4.78
CA GLU A 121 -7.43 -5.72 -4.98
C GLU A 121 -6.21 -5.74 -4.05
N TYR A 122 -5.54 -4.60 -3.90
CA TYR A 122 -4.44 -4.45 -2.94
C TYR A 122 -4.89 -4.75 -1.51
N THR A 123 -5.96 -4.12 -1.07
CA THR A 123 -6.49 -4.28 0.29
C THR A 123 -6.96 -5.70 0.55
N ASP A 124 -7.67 -6.32 -0.38
CA ASP A 124 -8.14 -7.70 -0.28
C ASP A 124 -7.00 -8.70 -0.20
N TYR A 125 -5.94 -8.48 -0.97
CA TYR A 125 -4.75 -9.32 -0.92
C TYR A 125 -4.11 -9.30 0.47
N TRP A 126 -3.85 -8.12 1.03
CA TRP A 126 -3.19 -8.01 2.32
C TRP A 126 -4.08 -8.45 3.49
N LYS A 127 -5.40 -8.26 3.42
CA LYS A 127 -6.34 -8.83 4.41
C LYS A 127 -6.23 -10.36 4.48
N LEU A 128 -6.06 -11.03 3.34
CA LEU A 128 -5.90 -12.48 3.31
C LEU A 128 -4.58 -12.94 3.96
N ILE A 129 -3.51 -12.20 3.73
CA ILE A 129 -2.17 -12.52 4.27
C ILE A 129 -2.12 -12.29 5.78
N TYR A 130 -2.61 -11.15 6.26
CA TYR A 130 -2.50 -10.77 7.67
C TYR A 130 -3.70 -11.18 8.54
N LYS A 131 -4.76 -11.76 7.96
CA LYS A 131 -5.96 -12.25 8.68
C LYS A 131 -6.55 -11.22 9.67
N PHE A 132 -6.77 -9.99 9.19
CA PHE A 132 -7.52 -8.99 9.97
C PHE A 132 -9.02 -9.27 9.94
#